data_a7413f6b3ff54c8b582dbf2bd17aeb68
#
_entry.id   a7413f6b3ff54c8b582dbf2bd17aeb68
#
_cell.length_a   1.000
_cell.length_b   1.000
_cell.length_c   1.000
_cell.angle_alpha   90.00
_cell.angle_beta   90.00
_cell.angle_gamma   90.00
#
_symmetry.space_group_name_H-M   'P 1'
#
loop_
_entity.id
_entity.type
_entity.pdbx_description
1 polymer ?
#
loop_
_entity_poly.entity_id
_entity_poly.type
_entity_poly.pdbx_seq_one_letter_code
_entity_poly.pdbx_strand_id
1 'polypeptide(L)'
;MSAKNAAMSPTYPMVWQNKDMALNLKDTFHSEYSVIKLLAALKDIEFHKKRAESKSLKKIEFNDTKANTLDISRQIDFEIPAAAQKMVSNPISLNENWIFRSQDLIEIQLSIPNIQTSISAQMYFETENLGSLIRVESIVQSKIFLMSSFAEEFVSKYWKKALLEDFEILNQWLKSIQISD
;
A
#
# COMPACT_ATOMS: atom_id res chain seq x y z
N MET A 1 40.13 -16.72 -59.14
CA MET A 1 38.66 -16.55 -58.91
C MET A 1 38.44 -16.72 -57.43
N SER A 2 38.20 -15.63 -56.72
CA SER A 2 38.10 -15.60 -55.25
C SER A 2 36.64 -15.28 -54.85
N ALA A 3 35.99 -16.20 -54.20
CA ALA A 3 34.64 -16.04 -53.72
C ALA A 3 34.69 -15.31 -52.35
N LYS A 4 34.07 -14.11 -52.30
CA LYS A 4 33.85 -13.36 -51.05
C LYS A 4 32.67 -13.96 -50.30
N ASN A 5 32.96 -14.55 -49.14
CA ASN A 5 31.94 -14.90 -48.17
C ASN A 5 31.42 -13.62 -47.48
N ALA A 6 30.18 -13.25 -47.74
CA ALA A 6 29.45 -12.22 -46.98
C ALA A 6 28.95 -12.85 -45.65
N ALA A 7 29.55 -12.43 -44.57
CA ALA A 7 29.07 -12.78 -43.23
C ALA A 7 27.79 -12.04 -42.94
N MET A 8 26.67 -12.80 -42.81
CA MET A 8 25.43 -12.30 -42.26
C MET A 8 25.58 -12.04 -40.76
N SER A 9 25.43 -10.78 -40.35
CA SER A 9 25.34 -10.41 -38.95
C SER A 9 24.04 -10.97 -38.36
N PRO A 10 24.06 -11.62 -37.18
CA PRO A 10 22.83 -12.07 -36.53
C PRO A 10 22.08 -10.85 -36.02
N THR A 11 20.89 -10.63 -36.54
CA THR A 11 19.86 -9.72 -35.99
C THR A 11 19.40 -10.30 -34.68
N TYR A 12 19.89 -9.78 -33.56
CA TYR A 12 19.33 -10.07 -32.24
C TYR A 12 17.93 -9.46 -32.17
N PRO A 13 16.90 -10.21 -31.80
CA PRO A 13 15.61 -9.61 -31.52
C PRO A 13 15.78 -8.65 -30.33
N MET A 14 15.39 -7.40 -30.52
CA MET A 14 15.26 -6.43 -29.43
C MET A 14 14.24 -7.00 -28.44
N VAL A 15 14.75 -7.62 -27.37
CA VAL A 15 13.95 -7.96 -26.21
C VAL A 15 13.65 -6.62 -25.53
N TRP A 16 12.44 -6.11 -25.76
CA TRP A 16 11.87 -5.04 -24.97
C TRP A 16 11.76 -5.59 -23.54
N GLN A 17 12.80 -5.40 -22.75
CA GLN A 17 12.67 -5.52 -21.31
C GLN A 17 11.74 -4.39 -20.87
N ASN A 18 10.46 -4.72 -20.69
CA ASN A 18 9.57 -3.95 -19.86
C ASN A 18 10.24 -3.89 -18.48
N LYS A 19 11.00 -2.83 -18.25
CA LYS A 19 11.45 -2.47 -16.93
C LYS A 19 10.18 -2.05 -16.21
N ASP A 20 9.58 -2.97 -15.46
CA ASP A 20 8.49 -2.67 -14.54
C ASP A 20 8.95 -1.49 -13.69
N MET A 21 8.43 -0.30 -14.01
CA MET A 21 8.79 0.93 -13.30
C MET A 21 7.98 0.95 -12.02
N ALA A 22 8.43 0.18 -11.01
CA ALA A 22 7.85 0.23 -9.69
C ALA A 22 8.38 1.46 -8.93
N LEU A 23 7.49 2.22 -8.32
CA LEU A 23 7.86 3.37 -7.50
C LEU A 23 8.10 2.93 -6.05
N ASN A 24 9.33 3.15 -5.57
CA ASN A 24 9.72 2.84 -4.20
C ASN A 24 9.54 4.07 -3.31
N LEU A 25 8.90 3.88 -2.14
CA LEU A 25 8.63 4.92 -1.16
C LEU A 25 9.20 4.50 0.19
N LYS A 26 9.65 5.49 0.97
CA LYS A 26 10.09 5.30 2.36
C LYS A 26 9.50 6.41 3.20
N ASP A 27 8.83 6.04 4.27
CA ASP A 27 8.22 6.94 5.21
C ASP A 27 8.59 6.52 6.64
N THR A 28 8.64 7.48 7.56
CA THR A 28 9.02 7.26 8.95
C THR A 28 8.06 7.99 9.86
N PHE A 29 7.60 7.30 10.92
CA PHE A 29 6.66 7.84 11.90
C PHE A 29 7.19 7.59 13.31
N HIS A 30 6.92 8.53 14.23
CA HIS A 30 7.20 8.38 15.65
C HIS A 30 5.89 8.26 16.41
N SER A 31 5.87 7.40 17.43
CA SER A 31 4.73 7.23 18.32
C SER A 31 5.21 7.20 19.78
N GLU A 32 4.46 7.81 20.68
CA GLU A 32 4.69 7.73 22.13
C GLU A 32 4.33 6.36 22.73
N TYR A 33 3.70 5.49 21.95
CA TYR A 33 3.26 4.17 22.40
C TYR A 33 4.32 3.10 22.12
N SER A 34 4.36 2.09 22.99
CA SER A 34 5.23 0.94 22.78
C SER A 34 4.82 0.11 21.55
N VAL A 35 5.78 -0.59 20.94
CA VAL A 35 5.55 -1.49 19.80
C VAL A 35 4.42 -2.48 20.08
N ILE A 36 4.36 -3.04 21.30
CA ILE A 36 3.32 -3.99 21.70
C ILE A 36 1.92 -3.38 21.60
N LYS A 37 1.75 -2.14 22.09
CA LYS A 37 0.45 -1.42 22.02
C LYS A 37 0.07 -1.09 20.57
N LEU A 38 1.02 -0.66 19.76
CA LEU A 38 0.81 -0.39 18.33
C LEU A 38 0.35 -1.63 17.59
N LEU A 39 1.04 -2.76 17.77
CA LEU A 39 0.70 -4.03 17.12
C LEU A 39 -0.66 -4.57 17.57
N ALA A 40 -1.00 -4.42 18.85
CA ALA A 40 -2.31 -4.81 19.37
C ALA A 40 -3.44 -3.98 18.71
N ALA A 41 -3.25 -2.66 18.59
CA ALA A 41 -4.22 -1.78 17.94
C ALA A 41 -4.33 -2.08 16.42
N LEU A 42 -3.21 -2.35 15.74
CA LEU A 42 -3.22 -2.68 14.31
C LEU A 42 -3.83 -4.05 14.00
N LYS A 43 -3.97 -4.94 14.99
CA LYS A 43 -4.72 -6.20 14.88
C LYS A 43 -6.20 -6.04 15.20
N ASP A 44 -6.61 -4.93 15.81
CA ASP A 44 -7.97 -4.71 16.26
C ASP A 44 -8.88 -4.31 15.09
N ILE A 45 -9.94 -5.07 14.86
CA ILE A 45 -10.95 -4.79 13.82
C ILE A 45 -11.64 -3.44 14.07
N GLU A 46 -11.87 -3.07 15.32
CA GLU A 46 -12.52 -1.80 15.66
C GLU A 46 -11.65 -0.59 15.27
N PHE A 47 -10.32 -0.71 15.41
CA PHE A 47 -9.39 0.29 14.85
C PHE A 47 -9.57 0.42 13.33
N HIS A 48 -9.64 -0.69 12.60
CA HIS A 48 -9.79 -0.65 11.14
C HIS A 48 -11.16 -0.11 10.70
N LYS A 49 -12.23 -0.35 11.47
CA LYS A 49 -13.52 0.32 11.25
C LYS A 49 -13.37 1.83 11.42
N LYS A 50 -12.75 2.28 12.51
CA LYS A 50 -12.51 3.71 12.80
C LYS A 50 -11.66 4.37 11.71
N ARG A 51 -10.59 3.72 11.27
CA ARG A 51 -9.75 4.14 10.16
C ARG A 51 -10.54 4.32 8.87
N ALA A 52 -11.49 3.43 8.60
CA ALA A 52 -12.31 3.48 7.40
C ALA A 52 -13.37 4.59 7.44
N GLU A 53 -13.97 4.87 8.60
CA GLU A 53 -14.98 5.93 8.76
C GLU A 53 -14.48 7.31 8.34
N SER A 54 -13.17 7.58 8.49
CA SER A 54 -12.55 8.86 8.11
C SER A 54 -12.40 9.09 6.60
N LYS A 55 -12.68 8.07 5.76
CA LYS A 55 -12.33 8.05 4.33
C LYS A 55 -13.55 7.78 3.45
N SER A 56 -14.41 8.73 3.21
CA SER A 56 -15.54 8.64 2.22
C SER A 56 -16.03 7.19 1.94
N LEU A 57 -16.15 6.41 3.00
CA LEU A 57 -16.41 4.98 2.96
C LEU A 57 -17.83 4.69 2.47
N LYS A 58 -17.97 3.81 1.48
CA LYS A 58 -19.25 3.29 1.02
C LYS A 58 -19.55 1.91 1.59
N LYS A 59 -18.53 1.06 1.68
CA LYS A 59 -18.65 -0.31 2.14
C LYS A 59 -17.32 -0.78 2.74
N ILE A 60 -17.40 -1.57 3.82
CA ILE A 60 -16.27 -2.29 4.39
C ILE A 60 -16.69 -3.70 4.75
N GLU A 61 -15.84 -4.66 4.44
CA GLU A 61 -16.00 -6.08 4.78
C GLU A 61 -14.68 -6.59 5.35
N PHE A 62 -14.77 -7.35 6.44
CA PHE A 62 -13.67 -8.09 7.02
C PHE A 62 -13.87 -9.55 6.66
N ASN A 63 -12.94 -10.13 5.91
CA ASN A 63 -12.95 -11.53 5.57
C ASN A 63 -12.19 -12.33 6.62
N ASP A 64 -12.42 -13.64 6.64
CA ASP A 64 -11.96 -14.54 7.69
C ASP A 64 -10.48 -14.39 8.01
N THR A 65 -10.20 -14.05 9.26
CA THR A 65 -8.85 -13.75 9.74
C THR A 65 -8.22 -15.03 10.26
N LYS A 66 -7.21 -15.52 9.58
CA LYS A 66 -6.28 -16.49 10.17
C LYS A 66 -5.50 -15.81 11.29
N ALA A 67 -4.99 -16.55 12.24
CA ALA A 67 -4.39 -16.04 13.48
C ALA A 67 -3.38 -14.87 13.34
N ASN A 68 -2.77 -14.69 12.16
CA ASN A 68 -1.79 -13.64 11.89
C ASN A 68 -2.06 -12.88 10.58
N THR A 69 -3.29 -12.91 10.08
CA THR A 69 -3.67 -12.16 8.88
C THR A 69 -4.98 -11.43 9.09
N LEU A 70 -5.14 -10.29 8.43
CA LEU A 70 -6.38 -9.53 8.41
C LEU A 70 -6.66 -9.10 6.98
N ASP A 71 -7.77 -9.58 6.42
CA ASP A 71 -8.24 -9.24 5.09
C ASP A 71 -9.36 -8.22 5.17
N ILE A 72 -9.18 -7.08 4.48
CA ILE A 72 -10.13 -5.97 4.48
C ILE A 72 -10.47 -5.63 3.04
N SER A 73 -11.76 -5.65 2.69
CA SER A 73 -12.26 -5.11 1.42
C SER A 73 -13.07 -3.84 1.67
N ARG A 74 -12.76 -2.78 0.96
CA ARG A 74 -13.46 -1.48 1.09
C ARG A 74 -13.82 -0.91 -0.27
N GLN A 75 -14.90 -0.13 -0.28
CA GLN A 75 -15.25 0.74 -1.40
C GLN A 75 -15.26 2.18 -0.90
N ILE A 76 -14.53 3.04 -1.59
CA ILE A 76 -14.43 4.46 -1.24
C ILE A 76 -14.78 5.33 -2.45
N ASP A 77 -15.46 6.44 -2.20
CA ASP A 77 -15.55 7.50 -3.18
C ASP A 77 -14.20 8.22 -3.26
N PHE A 78 -13.75 8.39 -4.46
CA PHE A 78 -12.45 8.95 -4.74
C PHE A 78 -12.54 10.09 -5.74
N GLU A 79 -11.85 11.19 -5.48
CA GLU A 79 -11.77 12.29 -6.42
C GLU A 79 -10.83 11.92 -7.58
N ILE A 80 -11.44 11.45 -8.68
CA ILE A 80 -10.71 10.99 -9.85
C ILE A 80 -10.37 12.20 -10.73
N PRO A 81 -9.08 12.45 -11.05
CA PRO A 81 -8.69 13.51 -11.98
C PRO A 81 -9.41 13.40 -13.31
N ALA A 82 -9.78 14.53 -13.90
CA ALA A 82 -10.56 14.56 -15.16
C ALA A 82 -9.94 13.70 -16.28
N ALA A 83 -8.60 13.65 -16.36
CA ALA A 83 -7.89 12.82 -17.34
C ALA A 83 -8.11 11.31 -17.14
N ALA A 84 -8.39 10.87 -15.91
CA ALA A 84 -8.56 9.46 -15.54
C ALA A 84 -10.05 9.04 -15.43
N GLN A 85 -11.00 9.97 -15.42
CA GLN A 85 -12.43 9.68 -15.21
C GLN A 85 -13.04 8.70 -16.24
N LYS A 86 -12.49 8.66 -17.47
CA LYS A 86 -12.94 7.71 -18.50
C LYS A 86 -12.41 6.30 -18.30
N MET A 87 -11.39 6.13 -17.46
CA MET A 87 -10.65 4.86 -17.28
C MET A 87 -10.93 4.22 -15.94
N VAL A 88 -11.38 5.00 -14.97
CA VAL A 88 -11.55 4.57 -13.58
C VAL A 88 -12.99 4.78 -13.16
N SER A 89 -13.64 3.71 -12.70
CA SER A 89 -15.00 3.80 -12.15
C SER A 89 -14.96 4.17 -10.67
N ASN A 90 -15.94 4.92 -10.22
CA ASN A 90 -16.20 5.23 -8.81
C ASN A 90 -17.46 4.45 -8.34
N PRO A 91 -17.51 3.89 -7.14
CA PRO A 91 -16.46 3.89 -6.12
C PRO A 91 -15.27 3.00 -6.46
N ILE A 92 -14.10 3.33 -5.90
CA ILE A 92 -12.89 2.52 -6.03
C ILE A 92 -12.92 1.38 -5.01
N SER A 93 -12.63 0.16 -5.47
CA SER A 93 -12.45 -1.01 -4.62
C SER A 93 -11.00 -1.13 -4.17
N LEU A 94 -10.80 -1.32 -2.86
CA LEU A 94 -9.52 -1.56 -2.22
C LEU A 94 -9.57 -2.91 -1.51
N ASN A 95 -8.63 -3.79 -1.79
CA ASN A 95 -8.48 -5.05 -1.07
C ASN A 95 -7.13 -5.03 -0.37
N GLU A 96 -7.14 -5.11 0.96
CA GLU A 96 -5.97 -5.10 1.82
C GLU A 96 -5.80 -6.45 2.49
N ASN A 97 -4.59 -6.98 2.46
CA ASN A 97 -4.18 -8.13 3.24
C ASN A 97 -3.03 -7.70 4.15
N TRP A 98 -3.26 -7.75 5.45
CA TRP A 98 -2.30 -7.44 6.51
C TRP A 98 -1.76 -8.73 7.07
N ILE A 99 -0.45 -8.92 7.05
CA ILE A 99 0.23 -10.13 7.50
C ILE A 99 1.18 -9.76 8.65
N PHE A 100 0.87 -10.21 9.85
CA PHE A 100 1.67 -9.97 11.06
C PHE A 100 2.76 -11.03 11.15
N ARG A 101 3.95 -10.74 10.61
CA ARG A 101 5.07 -11.69 10.48
C ARG A 101 5.77 -11.97 11.79
N SER A 102 5.99 -10.92 12.59
CA SER A 102 6.72 -10.98 13.86
C SER A 102 6.25 -9.87 14.80
N GLN A 103 6.96 -9.69 15.93
CA GLN A 103 6.68 -8.61 16.89
C GLN A 103 7.20 -7.23 16.43
N ASP A 104 7.83 -7.16 15.27
CA ASP A 104 8.46 -5.96 14.72
C ASP A 104 8.23 -5.78 13.23
N LEU A 105 7.46 -6.66 12.57
CA LEU A 105 7.22 -6.61 11.13
C LEU A 105 5.77 -6.93 10.76
N ILE A 106 5.14 -6.01 10.03
CA ILE A 106 3.88 -6.22 9.32
C ILE A 106 4.12 -6.05 7.82
N GLU A 107 3.60 -6.98 7.03
CA GLU A 107 3.50 -6.84 5.58
C GLU A 107 2.07 -6.46 5.20
N ILE A 108 1.92 -5.53 4.25
CA ILE A 108 0.63 -5.11 3.71
C ILE A 108 0.65 -5.31 2.20
N GLN A 109 -0.33 -6.04 1.70
CA GLN A 109 -0.60 -6.14 0.28
C GLN A 109 -1.92 -5.44 0.00
N LEU A 110 -1.89 -4.36 -0.77
CA LEU A 110 -3.08 -3.63 -1.18
C LEU A 110 -3.25 -3.74 -2.68
N SER A 111 -4.42 -4.12 -3.14
CA SER A 111 -4.78 -4.12 -4.55
C SER A 111 -5.92 -3.16 -4.83
N ILE A 112 -5.84 -2.48 -5.98
CA ILE A 112 -6.82 -1.53 -6.49
C ILE A 112 -7.25 -2.03 -7.88
N PRO A 113 -8.20 -2.99 -7.96
CA PRO A 113 -8.54 -3.65 -9.21
C PRO A 113 -9.01 -2.68 -10.30
N ASN A 114 -9.77 -1.64 -9.92
CA ASN A 114 -10.31 -0.64 -10.85
C ASN A 114 -9.23 0.05 -11.71
N ILE A 115 -8.00 0.15 -11.18
CA ILE A 115 -6.87 0.79 -11.85
C ILE A 115 -5.68 -0.14 -11.99
N GLN A 116 -5.87 -1.45 -11.87
CA GLN A 116 -4.84 -2.48 -12.02
C GLN A 116 -3.52 -2.12 -11.33
N THR A 117 -3.60 -1.52 -10.15
CA THR A 117 -2.46 -1.06 -9.36
C THR A 117 -2.42 -1.79 -8.04
N SER A 118 -1.22 -2.10 -7.57
CA SER A 118 -0.97 -2.73 -6.28
C SER A 118 0.08 -1.97 -5.49
N ILE A 119 0.00 -2.10 -4.16
CA ILE A 119 1.02 -1.64 -3.22
C ILE A 119 1.44 -2.81 -2.37
N SER A 120 2.76 -3.04 -2.29
CA SER A 120 3.36 -3.94 -1.31
C SER A 120 4.12 -3.09 -0.31
N ALA A 121 3.80 -3.19 0.97
CA ALA A 121 4.47 -2.42 2.01
C ALA A 121 4.96 -3.32 3.14
N GLN A 122 6.08 -2.90 3.76
CA GLN A 122 6.62 -3.49 4.97
C GLN A 122 6.73 -2.40 6.04
N MET A 123 6.13 -2.65 7.20
CA MET A 123 6.22 -1.79 8.37
C MET A 123 7.13 -2.42 9.40
N TYR A 124 8.23 -1.76 9.70
CA TYR A 124 9.21 -2.15 10.71
C TYR A 124 9.01 -1.32 11.97
N PHE A 125 8.97 -1.98 13.11
CA PHE A 125 8.76 -1.35 14.40
C PHE A 125 10.01 -1.47 15.26
N GLU A 126 10.52 -0.35 15.75
CA GLU A 126 11.68 -0.28 16.61
C GLU A 126 11.31 0.43 17.92
N THR A 127 11.78 -0.12 19.04
CA THR A 127 11.59 0.53 20.36
C THR A 127 12.58 1.68 20.50
N GLU A 128 12.08 2.86 20.87
CA GLU A 128 12.86 4.03 21.26
C GLU A 128 12.70 4.32 22.76
N ASN A 129 13.55 5.21 23.31
CA ASN A 129 13.53 5.55 24.72
C ASN A 129 12.18 6.07 25.24
N LEU A 130 11.41 6.74 24.39
CA LEU A 130 10.12 7.38 24.71
C LEU A 130 9.02 6.95 23.73
N GLY A 131 9.02 5.67 23.30
CA GLY A 131 7.99 5.20 22.39
C GLY A 131 8.50 4.25 21.33
N SER A 132 8.11 4.48 20.07
CA SER A 132 8.47 3.62 18.94
C SER A 132 8.73 4.42 17.68
N LEU A 133 9.67 3.94 16.88
CA LEU A 133 9.91 4.34 15.51
C LEU A 133 9.27 3.31 14.58
N ILE A 134 8.51 3.80 13.60
CA ILE A 134 7.88 2.97 12.58
C ILE A 134 8.45 3.38 11.22
N ARG A 135 9.11 2.45 10.53
CA ARG A 135 9.57 2.66 9.16
C ARG A 135 8.67 1.89 8.20
N VAL A 136 8.20 2.58 7.15
CA VAL A 136 7.37 1.97 6.12
C VAL A 136 8.11 2.03 4.80
N GLU A 137 8.39 0.88 4.23
CA GLU A 137 8.93 0.75 2.88
C GLU A 137 7.83 0.22 1.97
N SER A 138 7.53 0.93 0.88
CA SER A 138 6.43 0.57 -0.01
C SER A 138 6.86 0.56 -1.46
N ILE A 139 6.29 -0.36 -2.23
CA ILE A 139 6.46 -0.48 -3.67
C ILE A 139 5.08 -0.34 -4.31
N VAL A 140 4.92 0.68 -5.15
CA VAL A 140 3.70 0.90 -5.94
C VAL A 140 3.96 0.44 -7.37
N GLN A 141 3.11 -0.43 -7.88
CA GLN A 141 3.23 -1.01 -9.21
C GLN A 141 1.88 -0.98 -9.94
N SER A 142 1.87 -0.46 -11.16
CA SER A 142 0.69 -0.44 -12.03
C SER A 142 0.92 -1.30 -13.28
N LYS A 143 -0.15 -1.97 -13.73
CA LYS A 143 -0.17 -2.77 -14.96
C LYS A 143 -0.96 -2.08 -16.08
N ILE A 144 -1.32 -0.80 -15.93
CA ILE A 144 -2.03 -0.05 -16.97
C ILE A 144 -1.07 0.22 -18.13
N PHE A 145 -1.38 -0.35 -19.29
CA PHE A 145 -0.58 -0.14 -20.49
C PHE A 145 -0.50 1.35 -20.87
N LEU A 146 0.70 1.85 -21.16
CA LEU A 146 1.05 3.24 -21.50
C LEU A 146 0.81 4.30 -20.42
N MET A 147 0.20 3.97 -19.27
CA MET A 147 -0.12 4.93 -18.21
C MET A 147 0.38 4.47 -16.82
N SER A 148 1.22 3.43 -16.74
CA SER A 148 1.70 2.89 -15.47
C SER A 148 2.35 3.94 -14.60
N SER A 149 3.29 4.73 -15.13
CA SER A 149 3.99 5.78 -14.37
C SER A 149 3.05 6.85 -13.81
N PHE A 150 2.03 7.24 -14.57
CA PHE A 150 1.02 8.19 -14.10
C PHE A 150 0.18 7.60 -12.96
N ALA A 151 -0.26 6.35 -13.13
CA ALA A 151 -1.03 5.65 -12.10
C ALA A 151 -0.20 5.41 -10.83
N GLU A 152 1.07 5.04 -10.96
CA GLU A 152 1.99 4.85 -9.84
C GLU A 152 2.24 6.16 -9.08
N GLU A 153 2.51 7.26 -9.77
CA GLU A 153 2.69 8.57 -9.15
C GLU A 153 1.43 9.04 -8.43
N PHE A 154 0.28 8.89 -9.09
CA PHE A 154 -1.01 9.23 -8.54
C PHE A 154 -1.31 8.42 -7.26
N VAL A 155 -1.24 7.09 -7.33
CA VAL A 155 -1.50 6.21 -6.20
C VAL A 155 -0.51 6.45 -5.07
N SER A 156 0.76 6.72 -5.38
CA SER A 156 1.80 7.01 -4.39
C SER A 156 1.50 8.24 -3.54
N LYS A 157 1.01 9.32 -4.14
CA LYS A 157 0.59 10.52 -3.41
C LYS A 157 -0.53 10.21 -2.42
N TYR A 158 -1.52 9.43 -2.84
CA TYR A 158 -2.63 9.04 -1.98
C TYR A 158 -2.20 8.05 -0.90
N TRP A 159 -1.32 7.12 -1.23
CA TRP A 159 -0.78 6.18 -0.25
C TRP A 159 -0.05 6.90 0.89
N LYS A 160 0.84 7.84 0.56
CA LYS A 160 1.54 8.65 1.57
C LYS A 160 0.57 9.43 2.46
N LYS A 161 -0.42 10.09 1.85
CA LYS A 161 -1.46 10.80 2.61
C LYS A 161 -2.25 9.83 3.49
N ALA A 162 -2.65 8.67 2.97
CA ALA A 162 -3.38 7.66 3.71
C ALA A 162 -2.58 7.12 4.90
N LEU A 163 -1.28 6.86 4.73
CA LEU A 163 -0.39 6.44 5.82
C LEU A 163 -0.35 7.50 6.94
N LEU A 164 -0.15 8.76 6.60
CA LEU A 164 -0.12 9.85 7.58
C LEU A 164 -1.42 9.91 8.38
N GLU A 165 -2.56 9.93 7.69
CA GLU A 165 -3.88 9.92 8.33
C GLU A 165 -4.10 8.68 9.19
N ASP A 166 -3.69 7.50 8.72
CA ASP A 166 -3.82 6.24 9.46
C ASP A 166 -3.01 6.26 10.77
N PHE A 167 -1.81 6.84 10.77
CA PHE A 167 -1.01 6.98 11.99
C PHE A 167 -1.58 8.03 12.95
N GLU A 168 -2.15 9.11 12.44
CA GLU A 168 -2.88 10.07 13.28
C GLU A 168 -4.09 9.42 13.96
N ILE A 169 -4.88 8.65 13.22
CA ILE A 169 -6.03 7.90 13.75
C ILE A 169 -5.56 6.86 14.76
N LEU A 170 -4.45 6.15 14.49
CA LEU A 170 -3.88 5.16 15.41
C LEU A 170 -3.50 5.79 16.76
N ASN A 171 -2.83 6.93 16.75
CA ASN A 171 -2.47 7.63 17.97
C ASN A 171 -3.71 8.13 18.74
N GLN A 172 -4.73 8.65 18.04
CA GLN A 172 -6.00 9.05 18.65
C GLN A 172 -6.75 7.85 19.24
N TRP A 173 -6.77 6.72 18.55
CA TRP A 173 -7.37 5.47 19.01
C TRP A 173 -6.72 4.99 20.31
N LEU A 174 -5.39 4.89 20.34
CA LEU A 174 -4.64 4.47 21.51
C LEU A 174 -4.85 5.40 22.69
N LYS A 175 -4.94 6.71 22.46
CA LYS A 175 -5.26 7.68 23.50
C LYS A 175 -6.67 7.48 24.07
N SER A 176 -7.64 7.17 23.23
CA SER A 176 -9.04 6.95 23.66
C SER A 176 -9.20 5.70 24.55
N ILE A 177 -8.44 4.64 24.26
CA ILE A 177 -8.48 3.40 25.05
C ILE A 177 -7.86 3.61 26.43
N GLN A 178 -6.80 4.41 26.54
CA GLN A 178 -6.13 4.69 27.82
C GLN A 178 -6.97 5.51 28.81
N ILE A 179 -7.97 6.24 28.32
CA ILE A 179 -8.88 7.04 29.17
C ILE A 179 -10.01 6.18 29.74
N SER A 180 -10.20 4.96 29.21
CA SER A 180 -11.29 4.06 29.58
C SER A 180 -10.89 3.01 30.64
N ASP A 181 -9.60 2.94 30.98
CA ASP A 181 -9.04 2.11 32.08
C ASP A 181 -8.91 2.93 33.37
#